data_aa4d0f34e9e60991d8f6311581e073b3
#
_entry.id   aa4d0f34e9e60991d8f6311581e073b3
#
_cell.length_a   1.000
_cell.length_b   1.000
_cell.length_c   1.000
_cell.angle_alpha   90.00
_cell.angle_beta   90.00
_cell.angle_gamma   90.00
#
_symmetry.space_group_name_H-M   'P 1'
#
loop_
_entity.id
_entity.type
_entity.pdbx_description
1 polymer ?
#
loop_
_entity_poly.entity_id
_entity_poly.type
_entity_poly.pdbx_seq_one_letter_code
_entity_poly.pdbx_strand_id
1 'polypeptide(L)'
;MEFGAKVNKIQIDGINFIEHIQYRAFNEGTRLQSSVFCAQNLTKTKVKMLGADAIYATNKNRTFTSNHKIQTDFVRKGKAGKDEEQRKILAKEIKKERATRLEGSFGKEKEHYNLKKIKAKTQKSEMLWIFFGIHTANALEIGRRIFQKQQTLAA
;
A
#
# COMPACT_ATOMS: atom_id res chain seq x y z
N MET A 1 -3.10 7.95 23.63
CA MET A 1 -4.06 6.95 23.11
C MET A 1 -4.56 7.49 21.79
N GLU A 2 -4.28 6.82 20.66
CA GLU A 2 -4.83 7.24 19.36
C GLU A 2 -6.30 6.85 19.31
N PHE A 3 -7.16 7.84 19.16
CA PHE A 3 -8.58 7.64 18.93
C PHE A 3 -8.86 7.76 17.44
N GLY A 4 -9.58 6.81 16.87
CA GLY A 4 -9.98 6.84 15.47
C GLY A 4 -9.87 5.47 14.80
N ALA A 5 -10.29 5.42 13.54
CA ALA A 5 -10.20 4.22 12.73
C ALA A 5 -8.76 3.93 12.33
N LYS A 6 -8.32 2.70 12.54
CA LYS A 6 -7.07 2.18 11.99
C LYS A 6 -7.34 1.58 10.61
N VAL A 7 -6.64 2.08 9.61
CA VAL A 7 -6.87 1.72 8.20
C VAL A 7 -5.64 1.00 7.64
N ASN A 8 -5.84 -0.22 7.15
CA ASN A 8 -4.84 -0.92 6.34
C ASN A 8 -5.10 -0.62 4.86
N LYS A 9 -4.14 0.03 4.22
CA LYS A 9 -4.20 0.39 2.80
C LYS A 9 -3.26 -0.48 1.98
N ILE A 10 -3.67 -0.81 0.77
CA ILE A 10 -2.81 -1.31 -0.28
C ILE A 10 -2.73 -0.28 -1.40
N GLN A 11 -1.57 -0.20 -2.04
CA GLN A 11 -1.39 0.65 -3.21
C GLN A 11 -0.98 -0.22 -4.40
N ILE A 12 -1.68 -0.04 -5.51
CA ILE A 12 -1.40 -0.72 -6.77
C ILE A 12 -1.21 0.35 -7.82
N ASP A 13 -0.02 0.41 -8.38
CA ASP A 13 0.35 1.43 -9.37
C ASP A 13 -0.07 2.86 -8.97
N GLY A 14 0.17 3.24 -7.72
CA GLY A 14 -0.13 4.58 -7.21
C GLY A 14 -1.62 4.85 -6.87
N ILE A 15 -2.50 3.88 -7.06
CA ILE A 15 -3.90 3.94 -6.67
C ILE A 15 -4.09 3.22 -5.34
N ASN A 16 -4.73 3.86 -4.38
CA ASN A 16 -4.91 3.38 -3.03
C ASN A 16 -6.25 2.66 -2.85
N PHE A 17 -6.22 1.53 -2.15
CA PHE A 17 -7.41 0.75 -1.80
C PHE A 17 -7.43 0.49 -0.29
N ILE A 18 -8.60 0.57 0.31
CA ILE A 18 -8.82 0.19 1.71
C ILE A 18 -8.97 -1.33 1.75
N GLU A 19 -7.99 -2.02 2.34
CA GLU A 19 -8.06 -3.47 2.55
C GLU A 19 -8.80 -3.81 3.84
N HIS A 20 -8.56 -2.99 4.90
CA HIS A 20 -9.18 -3.21 6.19
C HIS A 20 -9.32 -1.90 6.95
N ILE A 21 -10.42 -1.76 7.69
CA ILE A 21 -10.67 -0.65 8.59
C ILE A 21 -11.26 -1.16 9.90
N GLN A 22 -10.70 -0.73 11.02
CA GLN A 22 -11.15 -1.15 12.35
C GLN A 22 -10.87 -0.08 13.40
N TYR A 23 -11.73 0.01 14.42
CA TYR A 23 -11.58 0.94 15.55
C TYR A 23 -10.79 0.34 16.73
N ARG A 24 -10.62 -0.97 16.75
CA ARG A 24 -9.76 -1.64 17.72
C ARG A 24 -8.37 -1.82 17.14
N ALA A 25 -7.35 -1.75 17.99
CA ALA A 25 -5.99 -2.04 17.57
C ALA A 25 -5.89 -3.45 16.99
N PHE A 26 -5.23 -3.60 15.84
CA PHE A 26 -4.92 -4.89 15.23
C PHE A 26 -3.45 -4.94 14.84
N ASN A 27 -2.91 -6.14 14.75
CA ASN A 27 -1.55 -6.33 14.27
C ASN A 27 -1.54 -6.30 12.74
N GLU A 28 -1.00 -5.24 12.18
CA GLU A 28 -0.91 -5.05 10.73
C GLU A 28 -0.13 -6.17 10.05
N GLY A 29 0.93 -6.67 10.70
CA GLY A 29 1.73 -7.78 10.19
C GLY A 29 0.94 -9.04 9.84
N THR A 30 -0.26 -9.23 10.43
CA THR A 30 -1.13 -10.37 10.12
C THR A 30 -1.94 -10.17 8.84
N ARG A 31 -2.01 -8.93 8.31
CA ARG A 31 -2.86 -8.58 7.15
C ARG A 31 -2.21 -8.81 5.79
N LEU A 32 -0.89 -9.11 5.73
CA LEU A 32 -0.17 -9.21 4.45
C LEU A 32 -0.83 -10.17 3.46
N GLN A 33 -1.19 -11.35 3.91
CA GLN A 33 -1.80 -12.36 3.03
C GLN A 33 -3.14 -11.88 2.47
N SER A 34 -4.00 -11.31 3.33
CA SER A 34 -5.27 -10.71 2.91
C SER A 34 -5.05 -9.56 1.92
N SER A 35 -4.04 -8.72 2.16
CA SER A 35 -3.68 -7.62 1.27
C SER A 35 -3.24 -8.11 -0.11
N VAL A 36 -2.43 -9.17 -0.17
CA VAL A 36 -2.02 -9.79 -1.44
C VAL A 36 -3.21 -10.37 -2.19
N PHE A 37 -4.09 -11.12 -1.51
CA PHE A 37 -5.30 -11.66 -2.15
C PHE A 37 -6.26 -10.57 -2.60
N CYS A 38 -6.43 -9.51 -1.82
CA CYS A 38 -7.23 -8.35 -2.20
C CYS A 38 -6.66 -7.71 -3.49
N ALA A 39 -5.35 -7.47 -3.55
CA ALA A 39 -4.69 -6.93 -4.74
C ALA A 39 -4.89 -7.82 -5.97
N GLN A 40 -4.72 -9.14 -5.84
CA GLN A 40 -4.93 -10.10 -6.92
C GLN A 40 -6.39 -10.15 -7.40
N ASN A 41 -7.34 -10.04 -6.47
CA ASN A 41 -8.77 -9.99 -6.81
C ASN A 41 -9.14 -8.71 -7.57
N LEU A 42 -8.55 -7.58 -7.20
CA LEU A 42 -8.78 -6.30 -7.88
C LEU A 42 -8.18 -6.27 -9.29
N THR A 43 -6.95 -6.75 -9.44
CA THR A 43 -6.21 -6.67 -10.70
C THR A 43 -6.41 -7.87 -11.61
N LYS A 44 -6.98 -8.97 -11.10
CA LYS A 44 -7.06 -10.28 -11.77
C LYS A 44 -5.70 -10.83 -12.20
N THR A 45 -4.62 -10.38 -11.55
CA THR A 45 -3.25 -10.78 -11.84
C THR A 45 -2.53 -11.24 -10.57
N LYS A 46 -1.53 -12.11 -10.72
CA LYS A 46 -0.69 -12.54 -9.60
C LYS A 46 0.28 -11.43 -9.17
N VAL A 47 0.35 -11.18 -7.88
CA VAL A 47 1.36 -10.27 -7.30
C VAL A 47 2.73 -10.92 -7.45
N LYS A 48 3.67 -10.24 -8.11
CA LYS A 48 5.06 -10.68 -8.29
C LYS A 48 6.04 -9.95 -7.37
N MET A 49 5.74 -8.69 -7.05
CA MET A 49 6.58 -7.83 -6.20
C MET A 49 5.72 -7.15 -5.15
N LEU A 50 6.27 -6.99 -3.95
CA LEU A 50 5.59 -6.40 -2.81
C LEU A 50 6.58 -5.62 -1.95
N GLY A 51 6.30 -4.35 -1.72
CA GLY A 51 6.97 -3.52 -0.73
C GLY A 51 6.08 -3.33 0.50
N ALA A 52 6.62 -3.57 1.69
CA ALA A 52 5.90 -3.38 2.94
C ALA A 52 6.84 -3.01 4.09
N ASP A 53 6.29 -2.41 5.15
CA ASP A 53 7.05 -2.06 6.34
C ASP A 53 7.60 -3.28 7.07
N ALA A 54 8.62 -3.04 7.91
CA ALA A 54 9.30 -4.08 8.68
C ALA A 54 8.33 -4.90 9.57
N ILE A 55 7.22 -4.30 10.01
CA ILE A 55 6.19 -4.98 10.80
C ILE A 55 5.56 -6.17 10.06
N TYR A 56 5.54 -6.12 8.73
CA TYR A 56 5.04 -7.20 7.89
C TYR A 56 6.07 -8.32 7.66
N ALA A 57 7.35 -8.11 7.99
CA ALA A 57 8.43 -9.07 7.73
C ALA A 57 8.47 -10.24 8.76
N THR A 58 7.31 -10.75 9.18
CA THR A 58 7.17 -11.90 10.07
C THR A 58 7.63 -13.21 9.40
N ASN A 59 7.97 -14.23 10.17
CA ASN A 59 8.35 -15.53 9.59
C ASN A 59 7.23 -16.14 8.74
N LYS A 60 5.98 -16.03 9.21
CA LYS A 60 4.79 -16.51 8.48
C LYS A 60 4.67 -15.82 7.11
N ASN A 61 4.84 -14.50 7.07
CA ASN A 61 4.73 -13.73 5.82
C ASN A 61 5.91 -14.02 4.88
N ARG A 62 7.12 -14.23 5.40
CA ARG A 62 8.28 -14.65 4.60
C ARG A 62 8.06 -16.00 3.93
N THR A 63 7.56 -16.99 4.69
CA THR A 63 7.21 -18.30 4.14
C THR A 63 6.12 -18.16 3.07
N PHE A 64 5.08 -17.36 3.33
CA PHE A 64 4.02 -17.10 2.37
C PHE A 64 4.55 -16.49 1.07
N THR A 65 5.34 -15.40 1.16
CA THR A 65 5.89 -14.74 -0.04
C THR A 65 6.85 -15.65 -0.81
N SER A 66 7.65 -16.45 -0.12
CA SER A 66 8.55 -17.43 -0.74
C SER A 66 7.76 -18.51 -1.49
N ASN A 67 6.75 -19.10 -0.88
CA ASN A 67 5.91 -20.15 -1.49
C ASN A 67 5.16 -19.64 -2.74
N HIS A 68 4.77 -18.35 -2.74
CA HIS A 68 4.09 -17.72 -3.87
C HIS A 68 5.04 -17.04 -4.85
N LYS A 69 6.35 -17.17 -4.66
CA LYS A 69 7.40 -16.55 -5.49
C LYS A 69 7.24 -15.03 -5.59
N ILE A 70 6.81 -14.39 -4.52
CA ILE A 70 6.65 -12.94 -4.42
C ILE A 70 7.97 -12.34 -3.93
N GLN A 71 8.56 -11.46 -4.71
CA GLN A 71 9.76 -10.72 -4.36
C GLN A 71 9.40 -9.58 -3.39
N THR A 72 10.24 -9.36 -2.37
CA THR A 72 9.96 -8.37 -1.32
C THR A 72 11.19 -7.55 -0.98
N ASP A 73 10.97 -6.38 -0.38
CA ASP A 73 12.01 -5.55 0.21
C ASP A 73 12.40 -5.97 1.64
N PHE A 74 11.91 -7.11 2.12
CA PHE A 74 12.22 -7.61 3.46
C PHE A 74 13.70 -7.90 3.63
N VAL A 75 14.28 -7.43 4.74
CA VAL A 75 15.67 -7.75 5.08
C VAL A 75 15.83 -9.26 5.22
N ARG A 76 16.83 -9.84 4.54
CA ARG A 76 17.09 -11.28 4.59
C ARG A 76 17.48 -11.70 6.02
N LYS A 77 17.03 -12.87 6.42
CA LYS A 77 17.49 -13.58 7.61
C LYS A 77 18.44 -14.71 7.19
N GLY A 78 19.58 -14.84 7.88
CA GLY A 78 20.56 -15.89 7.63
C GLY A 78 21.62 -15.55 6.58
N LYS A 79 22.38 -16.56 6.15
CA LYS A 79 23.52 -16.40 5.24
C LYS A 79 23.09 -15.90 3.85
N ALA A 80 23.95 -15.09 3.22
CA ALA A 80 23.76 -14.65 1.84
C ALA A 80 23.77 -15.85 0.88
N GLY A 81 22.84 -15.86 -0.08
CA GLY A 81 22.80 -16.83 -1.15
C GLY A 81 23.50 -16.30 -2.41
N LYS A 82 23.60 -17.13 -3.45
CA LYS A 82 24.24 -16.76 -4.71
C LYS A 82 23.59 -15.53 -5.36
N ASP A 83 22.27 -15.33 -5.18
CA ASP A 83 21.49 -14.26 -5.80
C ASP A 83 21.36 -13.01 -4.90
N GLU A 84 22.22 -12.88 -3.88
CA GLU A 84 22.06 -11.81 -2.87
C GLU A 84 22.21 -10.41 -3.46
N GLU A 85 23.09 -10.22 -4.43
CA GLU A 85 23.26 -8.92 -5.08
C GLU A 85 22.02 -8.50 -5.88
N GLN A 86 21.50 -9.42 -6.68
CA GLN A 86 20.26 -9.17 -7.46
C GLN A 86 19.09 -8.88 -6.52
N ARG A 87 18.98 -9.64 -5.45
CA ARG A 87 17.97 -9.41 -4.41
C ARG A 87 18.09 -8.02 -3.76
N LYS A 88 19.33 -7.57 -3.47
CA LYS A 88 19.57 -6.24 -2.89
C LYS A 88 19.18 -5.12 -3.85
N ILE A 89 19.54 -5.24 -5.12
CA ILE A 89 19.17 -4.27 -6.16
C ILE A 89 17.65 -4.15 -6.22
N LEU A 90 16.94 -5.26 -6.36
CA LEU A 90 15.49 -5.28 -6.42
C LEU A 90 14.84 -4.74 -5.14
N ALA A 91 15.34 -5.13 -3.96
CA ALA A 91 14.82 -4.60 -2.69
C ALA A 91 15.02 -3.09 -2.58
N LYS A 92 16.11 -2.53 -3.13
CA LYS A 92 16.35 -1.09 -3.19
C LYS A 92 15.34 -0.39 -4.09
N GLU A 93 15.04 -0.96 -5.24
CA GLU A 93 14.02 -0.43 -6.16
C GLU A 93 12.62 -0.45 -5.53
N ILE A 94 12.22 -1.58 -4.94
CA ILE A 94 10.93 -1.69 -4.24
C ILE A 94 10.84 -0.65 -3.11
N LYS A 95 11.90 -0.46 -2.32
CA LYS A 95 11.93 0.55 -1.25
C LYS A 95 11.80 1.97 -1.81
N LYS A 96 12.47 2.28 -2.93
CA LYS A 96 12.39 3.58 -3.59
C LYS A 96 10.97 3.86 -4.07
N GLU A 97 10.34 2.91 -4.74
CA GLU A 97 8.95 3.02 -5.19
C GLU A 97 7.99 3.22 -4.01
N ARG A 98 8.16 2.46 -2.94
CA ARG A 98 7.35 2.61 -1.72
C ARG A 98 7.49 4.01 -1.11
N ALA A 99 8.71 4.49 -0.91
CA ALA A 99 8.97 5.81 -0.34
C ALA A 99 8.38 6.93 -1.23
N THR A 100 8.53 6.83 -2.54
CA THR A 100 8.06 7.86 -3.47
C THR A 100 6.55 7.87 -3.63
N ARG A 101 5.95 6.71 -3.86
CA ARG A 101 4.52 6.61 -4.20
C ARG A 101 3.63 6.46 -2.98
N LEU A 102 3.94 5.54 -2.07
CA LEU A 102 3.08 5.25 -0.93
C LEU A 102 3.16 6.35 0.12
N GLU A 103 4.35 6.73 0.56
CA GLU A 103 4.52 7.80 1.55
C GLU A 103 4.07 9.15 1.01
N GLY A 104 4.36 9.44 -0.27
CA GLY A 104 3.84 10.62 -0.95
C GLY A 104 2.32 10.67 -1.02
N SER A 105 1.64 9.53 -1.18
CA SER A 105 0.17 9.47 -1.17
C SER A 105 -0.40 9.72 0.23
N PHE A 106 0.23 9.20 1.29
CA PHE A 106 -0.18 9.49 2.68
C PHE A 106 -0.09 10.97 3.01
N GLY A 107 0.98 11.64 2.58
CA GLY A 107 1.15 13.07 2.76
C GLY A 107 0.03 13.85 2.07
N LYS A 108 -0.23 13.57 0.80
CA LYS A 108 -1.30 14.20 0.03
C LYS A 108 -2.68 13.99 0.66
N GLU A 109 -3.00 12.78 1.09
CA GLU A 109 -4.29 12.47 1.71
C GLU A 109 -4.49 13.21 3.02
N LYS A 110 -3.44 13.29 3.86
CA LYS A 110 -3.48 14.03 5.11
C LYS A 110 -3.65 15.53 4.92
N GLU A 111 -2.90 16.14 4.00
CA GLU A 111 -2.87 17.60 3.83
C GLU A 111 -3.99 18.12 2.92
N HIS A 112 -4.31 17.43 1.82
CA HIS A 112 -5.26 17.93 0.83
C HIS A 112 -6.67 17.34 0.93
N TYR A 113 -6.83 16.17 1.59
CA TYR A 113 -8.13 15.50 1.70
C TYR A 113 -8.63 15.39 3.14
N ASN A 114 -8.08 16.22 4.04
CA ASN A 114 -8.49 16.33 5.45
C ASN A 114 -8.43 15.02 6.25
N LEU A 115 -7.57 14.08 5.86
CA LEU A 115 -7.39 12.82 6.60
C LEU A 115 -6.45 12.94 7.80
N LYS A 116 -5.83 14.11 8.01
CA LYS A 116 -5.00 14.39 9.18
C LYS A 116 -5.84 14.59 10.44
N LYS A 117 -7.02 15.23 10.32
CA LYS A 117 -7.92 15.50 11.44
C LYS A 117 -9.37 15.38 10.99
N ILE A 118 -9.93 14.23 11.18
CA ILE A 118 -11.32 13.94 10.82
C ILE A 118 -12.25 14.49 11.92
N LYS A 119 -13.21 15.35 11.53
CA LYS A 119 -14.20 15.96 12.44
C LYS A 119 -15.53 15.21 12.40
N ALA A 120 -15.49 13.89 12.34
CA ALA A 120 -16.69 13.06 12.34
C ALA A 120 -17.17 12.80 13.78
N LYS A 121 -18.50 12.79 13.98
CA LYS A 121 -19.11 12.53 15.30
C LYS A 121 -19.45 11.05 15.52
N THR A 122 -19.52 10.25 14.48
CA THR A 122 -19.85 8.83 14.55
C THR A 122 -18.86 8.00 13.75
N GLN A 123 -18.70 6.72 14.10
CA GLN A 123 -17.85 5.79 13.37
C GLN A 123 -18.26 5.67 11.90
N LYS A 124 -19.58 5.68 11.62
CA LYS A 124 -20.09 5.61 10.24
C LYS A 124 -19.69 6.83 9.43
N SER A 125 -19.83 8.03 9.97
CA SER A 125 -19.42 9.26 9.27
C SER A 125 -17.89 9.35 9.13
N GLU A 126 -17.11 8.84 10.09
CA GLU A 126 -15.66 8.75 9.99
C GLU A 126 -15.23 7.80 8.86
N MET A 127 -15.83 6.62 8.78
CA MET A 127 -15.56 5.68 7.67
C MET A 127 -15.87 6.29 6.31
N LEU A 128 -17.02 6.97 6.17
CA LEU A 128 -17.37 7.66 4.93
C LEU A 128 -16.37 8.76 4.59
N TRP A 129 -15.91 9.53 5.57
CA TRP A 129 -14.90 10.56 5.37
C TRP A 129 -13.59 9.98 4.85
N ILE A 130 -13.10 8.90 5.47
CA ILE A 130 -11.89 8.20 5.05
C ILE A 130 -12.06 7.66 3.62
N PHE A 131 -13.19 7.02 3.35
CA PHE A 131 -13.52 6.46 2.04
C PHE A 131 -13.50 7.55 0.96
N PHE A 132 -14.24 8.63 1.14
CA PHE A 132 -14.28 9.71 0.16
C PHE A 132 -12.93 10.41 0.01
N GLY A 133 -12.18 10.63 1.08
CA GLY A 133 -10.85 11.23 1.01
C GLY A 133 -9.90 10.43 0.13
N ILE A 134 -9.82 9.11 0.34
CA ILE A 134 -8.95 8.22 -0.44
C ILE A 134 -9.42 8.12 -1.90
N HIS A 135 -10.73 7.95 -2.14
CA HIS A 135 -11.24 7.79 -3.50
C HIS A 135 -11.21 9.08 -4.31
N THR A 136 -11.38 10.24 -3.68
CA THR A 136 -11.17 11.55 -4.35
C THR A 136 -9.70 11.70 -4.79
N ALA A 137 -8.76 11.34 -3.92
CA ALA A 137 -7.33 11.35 -4.28
C ALA A 137 -7.05 10.43 -5.48
N ASN A 138 -7.63 9.23 -5.49
CA ASN A 138 -7.52 8.29 -6.60
C ASN A 138 -8.12 8.85 -7.91
N ALA A 139 -9.32 9.43 -7.84
CA ALA A 139 -9.99 9.98 -9.00
C ALA A 139 -9.17 11.10 -9.67
N LEU A 140 -8.59 11.99 -8.86
CA LEU A 140 -7.72 13.05 -9.37
C LEU A 140 -6.40 12.50 -9.96
N GLU A 141 -5.81 11.48 -9.35
CA GLU A 141 -4.61 10.84 -9.90
C GLU A 141 -4.91 10.15 -11.25
N ILE A 142 -6.03 9.46 -11.36
CA ILE A 142 -6.47 8.83 -12.61
C ILE A 142 -6.74 9.90 -13.67
N GLY A 143 -7.46 10.97 -13.33
CA GLY A 143 -7.73 12.08 -14.24
C GLY A 143 -6.47 12.73 -14.76
N ARG A 144 -5.49 12.98 -13.88
CA ARG A 144 -4.17 13.52 -14.26
C ARG A 144 -3.44 12.62 -15.27
N ARG A 145 -3.45 11.31 -15.06
CA ARG A 145 -2.82 10.34 -15.97
C ARG A 145 -3.49 10.30 -17.34
N ILE A 146 -4.83 10.34 -17.36
CA ILE A 146 -5.58 10.39 -18.63
C ILE A 146 -5.22 11.64 -19.41
N PHE A 147 -5.20 12.80 -18.75
CA PHE A 147 -4.88 14.06 -19.37
C PHE A 147 -3.44 14.09 -19.93
N GLN A 148 -2.46 13.61 -19.15
CA GLN A 148 -1.07 13.50 -19.61
C GLN A 148 -0.93 12.60 -20.83
N LYS A 149 -1.63 11.45 -20.83
CA LYS A 149 -1.60 10.52 -21.97
C LYS A 149 -2.19 11.17 -23.24
N GLN A 150 -3.26 11.93 -23.10
CA GLN A 150 -3.88 12.65 -24.23
C GLN A 150 -2.92 13.71 -24.80
N GLN A 151 -2.22 14.46 -23.96
CA GLN A 151 -1.22 15.45 -24.41
C GLN A 151 -0.06 14.78 -25.17
N THR A 152 0.42 13.63 -24.67
CA THR A 152 1.52 12.90 -25.33
C THR A 152 1.11 12.32 -26.69
N LEU A 153 -0.16 12.01 -26.91
CA LEU A 153 -0.67 11.51 -28.18
C LEU A 153 -0.97 12.62 -29.18
N ALA A 154 -1.09 13.87 -28.72
CA ALA A 154 -1.38 15.04 -29.56
C ALA A 154 -0.12 15.82 -29.98
N ALA A 155 1.05 15.48 -29.43
CA ALA A 155 2.35 16.05 -29.76
C ALA A 155 3.15 15.16 -30.72
#